data_56f89c335c0e17d191d12c2a0463f28a
#
_entry.id   56f89c335c0e17d191d12c2a0463f28a
#
_cell.length_a   1.000
_cell.length_b   1.000
_cell.length_c   1.000
_cell.angle_alpha   90.00
_cell.angle_beta   90.00
_cell.angle_gamma   90.00
#
_symmetry.space_group_name_H-M   'P 1'
#
loop_
_entity.id
_entity.type
_entity.pdbx_description
1 polymer ?
#
loop_
_entity_poly.entity_id
_entity_poly.type
_entity_poly.pdbx_seq_one_letter_code
_entity_poly.pdbx_strand_id
1 'polypeptide(L)'
;VANKAADGTLVGTITASDSDGDPLTYVMKSGNTGDAFDLGSTDGKLTVAKSGEVDYTITPLFTLSIEVSDGELTATADITINVIPEDDTMLGINKKNNPFFPNPATDQIQININNFDKAVIFELSGKRIMSSKKTQIDLSKLDKGIYLMKIQDQSGQIYNAKIIKE
;
A
#
# COMPACT_ATOMS: atom_id res chain seq x y z
N VAL A 1 -7.79 -0.45 1.16
CA VAL A 1 -7.80 -0.17 -0.29
C VAL A 1 -6.51 0.54 -0.68
N ALA A 2 -6.00 0.32 -1.88
CA ALA A 2 -4.82 1.04 -2.38
C ALA A 2 -5.15 2.53 -2.62
N ASN A 3 -4.17 3.40 -2.43
CA ASN A 3 -4.25 4.82 -2.79
C ASN A 3 -4.59 4.96 -4.27
N LYS A 4 -5.54 5.83 -4.61
CA LYS A 4 -6.01 6.05 -5.99
C LYS A 4 -6.37 4.76 -6.74
N ALA A 5 -6.87 3.76 -6.01
CA ALA A 5 -7.38 2.54 -6.62
C ALA A 5 -8.44 2.88 -7.68
N ALA A 6 -8.38 2.19 -8.82
CA ALA A 6 -9.24 2.48 -9.96
C ALA A 6 -10.75 2.37 -9.61
N ASP A 7 -11.58 3.18 -10.26
CA ASP A 7 -13.03 3.10 -10.16
C ASP A 7 -13.49 1.66 -10.46
N GLY A 8 -14.47 1.17 -9.70
CA GLY A 8 -14.94 -0.21 -9.73
C GLY A 8 -14.08 -1.22 -8.97
N THR A 9 -12.95 -0.81 -8.39
CA THR A 9 -12.13 -1.73 -7.56
C THR A 9 -12.92 -2.20 -6.35
N LEU A 10 -13.04 -3.53 -6.18
CA LEU A 10 -13.70 -4.12 -5.00
C LEU A 10 -12.86 -3.84 -3.74
N VAL A 11 -13.47 -3.20 -2.76
CA VAL A 11 -12.88 -2.93 -1.44
C VAL A 11 -13.19 -4.07 -0.48
N GLY A 12 -14.41 -4.58 -0.53
CA GLY A 12 -14.90 -5.69 0.28
C GLY A 12 -16.38 -5.93 0.08
N THR A 13 -16.91 -6.91 0.81
CA THR A 13 -18.36 -7.17 0.85
C THR A 13 -18.82 -7.11 2.30
N ILE A 14 -19.83 -6.32 2.55
CA ILE A 14 -20.51 -6.22 3.85
C ILE A 14 -21.49 -7.37 3.92
N THR A 15 -21.40 -8.18 4.96
CA THR A 15 -22.28 -9.31 5.19
C THR A 15 -23.12 -9.08 6.44
N ALA A 16 -24.41 -9.34 6.34
CA ALA A 16 -25.34 -9.38 7.46
C ALA A 16 -26.21 -10.64 7.35
N SER A 17 -26.87 -11.00 8.41
CA SER A 17 -27.81 -12.13 8.43
C SER A 17 -29.08 -11.71 9.15
N ASP A 18 -30.21 -12.14 8.62
CA ASP A 18 -31.50 -12.04 9.24
C ASP A 18 -31.93 -13.41 9.79
N SER A 19 -32.62 -13.45 10.95
CA SER A 19 -33.02 -14.69 11.59
C SER A 19 -34.16 -15.41 10.87
N ASP A 20 -35.02 -14.64 10.22
CA ASP A 20 -36.21 -15.12 9.51
C ASP A 20 -35.93 -15.35 8.02
N GLY A 21 -34.75 -14.91 7.55
CA GLY A 21 -34.26 -15.13 6.20
C GLY A 21 -34.77 -14.08 5.21
N ASP A 22 -35.20 -12.94 5.70
CA ASP A 22 -35.72 -11.85 4.85
C ASP A 22 -34.60 -11.19 4.01
N PRO A 23 -34.93 -10.70 2.80
CA PRO A 23 -33.96 -10.02 1.95
C PRO A 23 -33.43 -8.76 2.61
N LEU A 24 -32.10 -8.64 2.69
CA LEU A 24 -31.45 -7.48 3.29
C LEU A 24 -31.10 -6.41 2.25
N THR A 25 -31.26 -5.16 2.66
CA THR A 25 -30.83 -3.99 1.89
C THR A 25 -29.77 -3.21 2.67
N TYR A 26 -28.83 -2.59 1.92
CA TYR A 26 -27.67 -1.89 2.47
C TYR A 26 -27.69 -0.44 2.01
N VAL A 27 -27.50 0.49 2.94
CA VAL A 27 -27.47 1.93 2.66
C VAL A 27 -26.28 2.57 3.38
N MET A 28 -25.49 3.36 2.67
CA MET A 28 -24.43 4.16 3.25
C MET A 28 -25.01 5.47 3.78
N LYS A 29 -24.98 5.66 5.11
CA LYS A 29 -25.59 6.82 5.80
C LYS A 29 -24.64 8.01 5.89
N SER A 30 -23.35 7.76 6.13
CA SER A 30 -22.36 8.81 6.33
C SER A 30 -20.93 8.29 6.17
N GLY A 31 -19.95 9.22 6.21
CA GLY A 31 -18.54 8.90 6.20
C GLY A 31 -17.92 8.78 4.80
N ASN A 32 -18.71 8.80 3.73
CA ASN A 32 -18.26 8.69 2.34
C ASN A 32 -17.85 10.07 1.80
N THR A 33 -16.78 10.61 2.34
CA THR A 33 -16.25 11.92 1.92
C THR A 33 -15.90 11.89 0.43
N GLY A 34 -16.36 12.89 -0.32
CA GLY A 34 -16.10 13.02 -1.76
C GLY A 34 -16.85 12.02 -2.64
N ASP A 35 -17.76 11.20 -2.08
CA ASP A 35 -18.39 10.05 -2.76
C ASP A 35 -17.34 9.07 -3.28
N ALA A 36 -16.35 8.77 -2.44
CA ALA A 36 -15.22 7.91 -2.77
C ALA A 36 -15.61 6.46 -3.07
N PHE A 37 -16.72 5.98 -2.50
CA PHE A 37 -17.15 4.58 -2.58
C PHE A 37 -18.62 4.46 -3.01
N ASP A 38 -18.93 3.36 -3.69
CA ASP A 38 -20.27 2.89 -3.96
C ASP A 38 -20.57 1.62 -3.17
N LEU A 39 -21.82 1.47 -2.72
CA LEU A 39 -22.31 0.30 -2.00
C LEU A 39 -23.45 -0.34 -2.77
N GLY A 40 -23.31 -1.62 -3.12
CA GLY A 40 -24.37 -2.43 -3.70
C GLY A 40 -25.51 -2.63 -2.69
N SER A 41 -26.70 -2.13 -3.03
CA SER A 41 -27.84 -2.07 -2.10
C SER A 41 -28.43 -3.44 -1.74
N THR A 42 -28.12 -4.49 -2.50
CA THR A 42 -28.66 -5.85 -2.28
C THR A 42 -27.59 -6.90 -2.09
N ASP A 43 -26.35 -6.66 -2.56
CA ASP A 43 -25.26 -7.62 -2.47
C ASP A 43 -24.15 -7.18 -1.50
N GLY A 44 -24.29 -5.98 -0.90
CA GLY A 44 -23.36 -5.43 0.09
C GLY A 44 -21.94 -5.18 -0.46
N LYS A 45 -21.72 -5.22 -1.78
CA LYS A 45 -20.40 -4.96 -2.37
C LYS A 45 -20.04 -3.50 -2.25
N LEU A 46 -18.90 -3.26 -1.64
CA LEU A 46 -18.30 -1.94 -1.53
C LEU A 46 -17.19 -1.80 -2.57
N THR A 47 -17.33 -0.83 -3.45
CA THR A 47 -16.36 -0.56 -4.54
C THR A 47 -15.89 0.88 -4.51
N VAL A 48 -14.73 1.15 -5.13
CA VAL A 48 -14.27 2.52 -5.37
C VAL A 48 -15.15 3.16 -6.43
N ALA A 49 -15.78 4.30 -6.10
CA ALA A 49 -16.57 5.09 -7.04
C ALA A 49 -15.73 6.15 -7.74
N LYS A 50 -14.84 6.82 -6.96
CA LYS A 50 -13.99 7.89 -7.47
C LYS A 50 -12.57 7.71 -6.97
N SER A 51 -11.70 7.26 -7.84
CA SER A 51 -10.27 7.02 -7.56
C SER A 51 -9.54 8.26 -7.03
N GLY A 52 -9.92 9.46 -7.49
CA GLY A 52 -9.34 10.72 -7.03
C GLY A 52 -9.61 11.05 -5.57
N GLU A 53 -10.71 10.56 -5.00
CA GLU A 53 -11.12 10.79 -3.62
C GLU A 53 -10.49 9.77 -2.64
N VAL A 54 -9.99 8.64 -3.16
CA VAL A 54 -9.23 7.65 -2.38
C VAL A 54 -7.78 8.07 -2.32
N ASP A 55 -7.50 9.18 -1.64
CA ASP A 55 -6.15 9.75 -1.54
C ASP A 55 -5.63 9.68 -0.10
N TYR A 56 -4.58 8.87 0.10
CA TYR A 56 -3.93 8.69 1.39
C TYR A 56 -3.43 10.00 2.01
N THR A 57 -3.03 10.97 1.18
CA THR A 57 -2.49 12.25 1.68
C THR A 57 -3.57 13.19 2.21
N ILE A 58 -4.83 12.95 1.82
CA ILE A 58 -6.01 13.76 2.21
C ILE A 58 -6.85 13.01 3.23
N THR A 59 -7.22 11.76 2.91
CA THR A 59 -8.09 10.92 3.75
C THR A 59 -7.47 9.53 3.92
N PRO A 60 -6.52 9.36 4.85
CA PRO A 60 -5.86 8.07 5.06
C PRO A 60 -6.78 6.99 5.63
N LEU A 61 -7.91 7.41 6.22
CA LEU A 61 -8.87 6.54 6.88
C LEU A 61 -10.29 7.03 6.60
N PHE A 62 -11.16 6.16 6.09
CA PHE A 62 -12.60 6.38 6.04
C PHE A 62 -13.29 5.55 7.11
N THR A 63 -14.33 6.12 7.73
CA THR A 63 -15.25 5.40 8.61
C THR A 63 -16.64 5.57 8.04
N LEU A 64 -17.13 4.54 7.35
CA LEU A 64 -18.45 4.52 6.72
C LEU A 64 -19.47 4.00 7.70
N SER A 65 -20.56 4.72 7.93
CA SER A 65 -21.71 4.23 8.67
C SER A 65 -22.68 3.57 7.70
N ILE A 66 -22.89 2.28 7.84
CA ILE A 66 -23.75 1.47 6.97
C ILE A 66 -24.98 1.02 7.75
N GLU A 67 -26.15 1.27 7.19
CA GLU A 67 -27.41 0.74 7.66
C GLU A 67 -27.83 -0.46 6.84
N VAL A 68 -28.26 -1.50 7.52
CA VAL A 68 -28.85 -2.72 6.93
C VAL A 68 -30.29 -2.80 7.37
N SER A 69 -31.21 -3.16 6.47
CA SER A 69 -32.62 -3.32 6.75
C SER A 69 -33.19 -4.57 6.07
N ASP A 70 -34.09 -5.25 6.77
CA ASP A 70 -34.94 -6.34 6.27
C ASP A 70 -36.32 -5.81 5.76
N GLY A 71 -36.56 -4.50 5.87
CA GLY A 71 -37.85 -3.83 5.53
C GLY A 71 -38.72 -3.49 6.73
N GLU A 72 -38.50 -4.12 7.89
CA GLU A 72 -39.22 -3.84 9.15
C GLU A 72 -38.32 -3.26 10.22
N LEU A 73 -37.12 -3.81 10.34
CA LEU A 73 -36.10 -3.42 11.30
C LEU A 73 -34.85 -2.89 10.59
N THR A 74 -34.02 -2.18 11.34
CA THR A 74 -32.73 -1.68 10.86
C THR A 74 -31.62 -1.88 11.88
N ALA A 75 -30.41 -2.14 11.39
CA ALA A 75 -29.19 -2.15 12.19
C ALA A 75 -28.13 -1.29 11.51
N THR A 76 -27.30 -0.62 12.30
CA THR A 76 -26.20 0.23 11.76
C THR A 76 -24.87 -0.24 12.31
N ALA A 77 -23.83 -0.24 11.44
CA ALA A 77 -22.46 -0.56 11.82
C ALA A 77 -21.47 0.38 11.11
N ASP A 78 -20.36 0.66 11.78
CA ASP A 78 -19.27 1.45 11.22
C ASP A 78 -18.23 0.52 10.60
N ILE A 79 -17.89 0.81 9.34
CA ILE A 79 -16.88 0.09 8.56
C ILE A 79 -15.68 1.00 8.37
N THR A 80 -14.52 0.54 8.80
CA THR A 80 -13.27 1.29 8.66
C THR A 80 -12.50 0.83 7.43
N ILE A 81 -12.13 1.78 6.56
CA ILE A 81 -11.34 1.53 5.36
C ILE A 81 -10.02 2.29 5.48
N ASN A 82 -8.92 1.57 5.59
CA ASN A 82 -7.59 2.15 5.52
C ASN A 82 -7.19 2.34 4.05
N VAL A 83 -6.80 3.54 3.67
CA VAL A 83 -6.16 3.82 2.39
C VAL A 83 -4.67 3.53 2.56
N ILE A 84 -4.17 2.58 1.77
CA ILE A 84 -2.76 2.17 1.80
C ILE A 84 -2.05 2.95 0.69
N PRO A 85 -1.01 3.74 0.99
CA PRO A 85 -0.26 4.42 -0.06
C PRO A 85 0.23 3.41 -1.11
N GLU A 86 0.12 3.76 -2.40
CA GLU A 86 0.65 2.93 -3.50
C GLU A 86 2.16 2.73 -3.38
N ASP A 87 2.78 3.65 -2.68
CA ASP A 87 4.19 3.61 -2.34
C ASP A 87 4.33 3.20 -0.88
N ASP A 88 5.09 2.14 -0.63
CA ASP A 88 5.64 1.84 0.69
C ASP A 88 6.71 2.91 1.01
N THR A 89 6.32 4.19 0.86
CA THR A 89 7.18 5.37 1.06
C THR A 89 7.53 5.60 2.52
N MET A 90 6.97 4.81 3.44
CA MET A 90 7.52 4.77 4.80
C MET A 90 9.00 4.38 4.83
N LEU A 91 9.49 3.77 3.73
CA LEU A 91 10.92 3.52 3.50
C LEU A 91 11.45 4.17 2.20
N GLY A 92 10.64 4.99 1.49
CA GLY A 92 11.05 5.59 0.22
C GLY A 92 11.27 4.58 -0.91
N ILE A 93 10.56 3.43 -0.87
CA ILE A 93 10.72 2.36 -1.86
C ILE A 93 9.60 2.48 -2.89
N ASN A 94 9.90 3.04 -4.04
CA ASN A 94 8.98 3.16 -5.17
C ASN A 94 8.86 1.79 -5.88
N LYS A 95 7.74 1.07 -5.72
CA LYS A 95 7.51 -0.23 -6.37
C LYS A 95 7.54 -0.17 -7.90
N LYS A 96 7.26 0.97 -8.49
CA LYS A 96 7.20 1.15 -9.95
C LYS A 96 8.57 1.25 -10.61
N ASN A 97 9.59 1.64 -9.82
CA ASN A 97 10.98 1.69 -10.26
C ASN A 97 11.86 1.13 -9.14
N ASN A 98 11.88 -0.22 -9.00
CA ASN A 98 12.83 -0.83 -8.08
C ASN A 98 14.25 -0.36 -8.51
N PRO A 99 14.93 0.44 -7.67
CA PRO A 99 16.19 1.05 -8.06
C PRO A 99 17.32 0.02 -8.24
N PHE A 100 17.04 -1.25 -7.99
CA PHE A 100 18.01 -2.35 -8.15
C PHE A 100 17.30 -3.70 -8.30
N PHE A 101 17.99 -4.69 -8.83
CA PHE A 101 17.55 -6.08 -8.95
C PHE A 101 18.75 -7.06 -8.91
N PRO A 102 18.55 -8.35 -8.62
CA PRO A 102 17.35 -8.96 -8.08
C PRO A 102 17.07 -8.57 -6.63
N ASN A 103 15.84 -8.72 -6.19
CA ASN A 103 15.46 -8.60 -4.79
C ASN A 103 14.22 -9.49 -4.54
N PRO A 104 14.34 -10.62 -3.85
CA PRO A 104 15.49 -11.12 -3.08
C PRO A 104 16.77 -11.31 -3.91
N ALA A 105 17.92 -11.15 -3.26
CA ALA A 105 19.25 -11.26 -3.84
C ALA A 105 20.08 -12.37 -3.19
N THR A 106 20.83 -13.11 -4.00
CA THR A 106 21.85 -14.06 -3.51
C THR A 106 23.19 -13.35 -3.32
N ASP A 107 23.97 -13.22 -4.38
CA ASP A 107 25.37 -12.75 -4.25
C ASP A 107 25.59 -11.33 -4.74
N GLN A 108 24.69 -10.79 -5.53
CA GLN A 108 24.86 -9.46 -6.10
C GLN A 108 23.54 -8.77 -6.43
N ILE A 109 23.58 -7.44 -6.49
CA ILE A 109 22.50 -6.60 -7.02
C ILE A 109 23.04 -5.65 -8.08
N GLN A 110 22.19 -5.29 -9.02
CA GLN A 110 22.43 -4.27 -10.04
C GLN A 110 21.57 -3.05 -9.74
N ILE A 111 22.21 -1.88 -9.56
CA ILE A 111 21.52 -0.59 -9.43
C ILE A 111 21.04 -0.14 -10.81
N ASN A 112 19.76 0.26 -10.88
CA ASN A 112 19.11 0.71 -12.10
C ASN A 112 18.56 2.14 -11.92
N ILE A 113 19.48 3.08 -11.66
CA ILE A 113 19.19 4.51 -11.53
C ILE A 113 20.05 5.28 -12.52
N ASN A 114 19.42 6.20 -13.24
CA ASN A 114 20.16 7.13 -14.10
C ASN A 114 21.04 8.04 -13.24
N ASN A 115 22.24 8.36 -13.74
CA ASN A 115 23.19 9.24 -13.07
C ASN A 115 23.55 8.78 -11.64
N PHE A 116 23.66 7.46 -11.42
CA PHE A 116 24.08 6.89 -10.14
C PHE A 116 25.40 7.50 -9.67
N ASP A 117 25.50 7.89 -8.39
CA ASP A 117 26.74 8.34 -7.74
C ASP A 117 27.25 7.27 -6.77
N LYS A 118 26.44 6.89 -5.78
CA LYS A 118 26.84 5.92 -4.76
C LYS A 118 25.67 5.23 -4.11
N ALA A 119 25.96 4.05 -3.53
CA ALA A 119 25.05 3.36 -2.61
C ALA A 119 25.75 3.06 -1.29
N VAL A 120 24.99 3.06 -0.20
CA VAL A 120 25.45 2.70 1.15
C VAL A 120 24.47 1.69 1.74
N ILE A 121 24.99 0.58 2.25
CA ILE A 121 24.20 -0.50 2.85
C ILE A 121 24.38 -0.49 4.36
N PHE A 122 23.27 -0.69 5.08
CA PHE A 122 23.19 -0.68 6.55
C PHE A 122 22.48 -1.93 7.07
N GLU A 123 22.84 -2.36 8.27
CA GLU A 123 21.99 -3.24 9.09
C GLU A 123 20.71 -2.51 9.52
N LEU A 124 19.70 -3.27 9.97
CA LEU A 124 18.48 -2.68 10.55
C LEU A 124 18.77 -1.84 11.81
N SER A 125 19.88 -2.11 12.50
CA SER A 125 20.39 -1.31 13.62
C SER A 125 20.85 0.10 13.24
N GLY A 126 20.96 0.38 11.92
CA GLY A 126 21.53 1.62 11.38
C GLY A 126 23.07 1.59 11.22
N LYS A 127 23.72 0.50 11.61
CA LYS A 127 25.16 0.34 11.42
C LYS A 127 25.49 0.23 9.93
N ARG A 128 26.41 1.08 9.46
CA ARG A 128 26.88 1.03 8.08
C ARG A 128 27.75 -0.20 7.87
N ILE A 129 27.46 -0.97 6.81
CA ILE A 129 28.19 -2.17 6.42
C ILE A 129 29.17 -1.86 5.30
N MET A 130 28.69 -1.28 4.20
CA MET A 130 29.48 -1.03 3.02
C MET A 130 28.98 0.16 2.20
N SER A 131 29.80 0.62 1.28
CA SER A 131 29.41 1.57 0.24
C SER A 131 30.05 1.22 -1.09
N SER A 132 29.38 1.56 -2.17
CA SER A 132 29.82 1.32 -3.53
C SER A 132 29.53 2.52 -4.42
N LYS A 133 30.44 2.80 -5.35
CA LYS A 133 30.24 3.69 -6.50
C LYS A 133 30.02 2.92 -7.80
N LYS A 134 30.01 1.59 -7.72
CA LYS A 134 29.68 0.72 -8.86
C LYS A 134 28.19 0.39 -8.81
N THR A 135 27.57 0.34 -9.97
CA THR A 135 26.16 -0.05 -10.11
C THR A 135 25.94 -1.53 -9.79
N GLN A 136 26.96 -2.36 -9.93
CA GLN A 136 26.94 -3.76 -9.51
C GLN A 136 27.58 -3.87 -8.13
N ILE A 137 26.81 -4.38 -7.15
CA ILE A 137 27.24 -4.49 -5.75
C ILE A 137 27.28 -5.97 -5.35
N ASP A 138 28.43 -6.41 -4.89
CA ASP A 138 28.65 -7.76 -4.35
C ASP A 138 28.12 -7.83 -2.92
N LEU A 139 27.24 -8.79 -2.68
CA LEU A 139 26.62 -9.08 -1.39
C LEU A 139 27.06 -10.43 -0.82
N SER A 140 27.99 -11.14 -1.47
CA SER A 140 28.41 -12.50 -1.11
C SER A 140 28.96 -12.62 0.31
N LYS A 141 29.47 -11.51 0.86
CA LYS A 141 30.00 -11.43 2.23
C LYS A 141 28.96 -11.06 3.29
N LEU A 142 27.71 -10.82 2.89
CA LEU A 142 26.62 -10.54 3.81
C LEU A 142 25.91 -11.83 4.19
N ASP A 143 25.56 -11.94 5.46
CA ASP A 143 24.69 -13.00 5.95
C ASP A 143 23.27 -12.87 5.38
N LYS A 144 22.52 -13.98 5.38
CA LYS A 144 21.10 -13.95 5.04
C LYS A 144 20.35 -13.02 5.97
N GLY A 145 19.49 -12.18 5.41
CA GLY A 145 18.75 -11.22 6.22
C GLY A 145 18.23 -10.01 5.44
N ILE A 146 17.76 -9.04 6.20
CA ILE A 146 17.22 -7.78 5.68
C ILE A 146 18.22 -6.66 5.95
N TYR A 147 18.48 -5.87 4.90
CA TYR A 147 19.37 -4.72 4.95
C TYR A 147 18.68 -3.49 4.39
N LEU A 148 19.10 -2.31 4.84
CA LEU A 148 18.68 -1.03 4.30
C LEU A 148 19.76 -0.49 3.36
N MET A 149 19.35 0.09 2.24
CA MET A 149 20.24 0.72 1.29
C MET A 149 19.80 2.15 1.00
N LYS A 150 20.75 3.08 1.06
CA LYS A 150 20.59 4.44 0.53
C LYS A 150 21.37 4.55 -0.76
N ILE A 151 20.68 4.97 -1.83
CA ILE A 151 21.28 5.21 -3.13
C ILE A 151 21.21 6.71 -3.38
N GLN A 152 22.26 7.31 -3.85
CA GLN A 152 22.33 8.72 -4.24
C GLN A 152 22.70 8.82 -5.71
N ASP A 153 22.02 9.72 -6.42
CA ASP A 153 22.41 10.11 -7.77
C ASP A 153 23.28 11.37 -7.78
N GLN A 154 23.77 11.74 -8.95
CA GLN A 154 24.65 12.91 -9.14
C GLN A 154 23.95 14.25 -8.88
N SER A 155 22.62 14.28 -8.87
CA SER A 155 21.83 15.47 -8.48
C SER A 155 21.71 15.64 -6.98
N GLY A 156 22.13 14.62 -6.20
CA GLY A 156 21.98 14.55 -4.75
C GLY A 156 20.68 13.93 -4.27
N GLN A 157 19.80 13.51 -5.20
CA GLN A 157 18.55 12.81 -4.86
C GLN A 157 18.87 11.48 -4.16
N ILE A 158 18.13 11.19 -3.09
CA ILE A 158 18.31 9.97 -2.28
C ILE A 158 17.12 9.04 -2.49
N TYR A 159 17.43 7.77 -2.75
CA TYR A 159 16.48 6.66 -2.85
C TYR A 159 16.79 5.68 -1.69
N ASN A 160 15.77 5.38 -0.88
CA ASN A 160 15.90 4.37 0.17
C ASN A 160 15.32 3.05 -0.33
N ALA A 161 15.95 1.96 0.01
CA ALA A 161 15.55 0.64 -0.47
C ALA A 161 15.80 -0.43 0.59
N LYS A 162 15.04 -1.54 0.51
CA LYS A 162 15.24 -2.73 1.36
C LYS A 162 15.82 -3.85 0.50
N ILE A 163 16.93 -4.43 0.94
CA ILE A 163 17.53 -5.64 0.35
C ILE A 163 17.09 -6.84 1.18
N ILE A 164 16.63 -7.90 0.52
CA ILE A 164 16.40 -9.21 1.10
C ILE A 164 17.53 -10.11 0.58
N LYS A 165 18.46 -10.51 1.45
CA LYS A 165 19.58 -11.42 1.14
C LYS A 165 19.17 -12.86 1.50
N GLU A 166 19.25 -13.77 0.52
CA GLU A 166 18.99 -15.21 0.64
C GLU A 166 20.27 -16.04 0.71
#